data_a2bf899f895e7d4d9dc4022e36439514
#
_entry.id   a2bf899f895e7d4d9dc4022e36439514
#
_cell.length_a   1.000
_cell.length_b   1.000
_cell.length_c   1.000
_cell.angle_alpha   90.00
_cell.angle_beta   90.00
_cell.angle_gamma   90.00
#
_symmetry.space_group_name_H-M   'P 1'
#
loop_
_entity.id
_entity.type
_entity.pdbx_description
1 polymer ?
#
loop_
_entity_poly.entity_id
_entity_poly.type
_entity_poly.pdbx_seq_one_letter_code
_entity_poly.pdbx_strand_id
1 'polypeptide(L)'
;EIVRDNFMIRMAKQMGSDRGVHIQHKKDLLGYEATIDESTVVTRIMPIGFDGLKLPELYIDSPLIDLNNPKIRVIKYDDVKAATGMYAEDEDAIPVTEAYALLRKYAKEEFTVNHLDEPETTVRVNFASLHNTKEYKEFSQLQEIKQGDVVKVSVPEEGFEITSRLVAFTSDPLQLNHYTSTTLGNHVFEFTSSSNDTTMVRNEVEQLRESVVT
;
A
#
# COMPACT_ATOMS: atom_id res chain seq x y z
N GLU A 1 -4.22 -6.71 10.52
CA GLU A 1 -2.91 -7.38 10.68
C GLU A 1 -3.01 -8.52 11.70
N ILE A 2 -2.31 -9.63 11.45
CA ILE A 2 -2.33 -10.83 12.32
C ILE A 2 -0.99 -10.94 13.03
N VAL A 3 -1.04 -10.93 14.35
CA VAL A 3 0.15 -11.14 15.19
C VAL A 3 0.10 -12.55 15.76
N ARG A 4 1.20 -13.28 15.59
CA ARG A 4 1.41 -14.56 16.29
C ARG A 4 2.35 -14.33 17.46
N ASP A 5 1.90 -14.64 18.65
CA ASP A 5 2.69 -14.56 19.86
C ASP A 5 2.59 -15.89 20.60
N ASN A 6 3.61 -16.73 20.46
CA ASN A 6 3.62 -18.11 20.94
C ASN A 6 2.40 -18.91 20.43
N PHE A 7 1.46 -19.24 21.31
CA PHE A 7 0.23 -19.97 20.98
C PHE A 7 -0.99 -19.06 20.84
N MET A 8 -0.81 -17.72 20.89
CA MET A 8 -1.89 -16.76 20.72
C MET A 8 -1.85 -16.12 19.34
N ILE A 9 -3.02 -15.94 18.75
CA ILE A 9 -3.22 -15.18 17.52
C ILE A 9 -4.04 -13.95 17.90
N ARG A 10 -3.51 -12.76 17.60
CA ARG A 10 -4.22 -11.50 17.77
C ARG A 10 -4.48 -10.87 16.42
N MET A 11 -5.65 -10.31 16.27
CA MET A 11 -5.99 -9.43 15.13
C MET A 11 -5.97 -7.99 15.60
N ALA A 12 -5.19 -7.14 14.93
CA ALA A 12 -5.15 -5.72 15.18
C ALA A 12 -5.45 -4.97 13.88
N LYS A 13 -6.10 -3.82 13.97
CA LYS A 13 -6.33 -2.95 12.81
C LYS A 13 -5.00 -2.47 12.25
N GLN A 14 -4.06 -2.15 13.13
CA GLN A 14 -2.70 -1.74 12.82
C GLN A 14 -1.76 -2.20 13.92
N MET A 15 -0.60 -2.73 13.54
CA MET A 15 0.49 -3.10 14.45
C MET A 15 1.50 -1.98 14.55
N GLY A 16 2.22 -1.96 15.68
CA GLY A 16 3.29 -1.01 15.95
C GLY A 16 2.80 0.38 16.28
N SER A 17 3.73 1.27 16.47
CA SER A 17 3.50 2.66 16.80
C SER A 17 4.67 3.52 16.30
N ASP A 18 4.46 4.82 16.20
CA ASP A 18 5.57 5.76 16.05
C ASP A 18 6.21 5.98 17.43
N ARG A 19 7.41 5.45 17.60
CA ARG A 19 8.22 5.60 18.82
C ARG A 19 9.31 6.64 18.66
N GLY A 20 9.34 7.37 17.54
CA GLY A 20 10.37 8.34 17.24
C GLY A 20 11.73 7.70 16.92
N VAL A 21 11.73 6.45 16.42
CA VAL A 21 12.98 5.79 16.04
C VAL A 21 13.52 6.42 14.78
N HIS A 22 14.75 6.91 14.86
CA HIS A 22 15.45 7.55 13.76
C HIS A 22 16.81 6.87 13.55
N ILE A 23 16.98 6.26 12.38
CA ILE A 23 18.21 5.63 11.91
C ILE A 23 18.94 6.61 10.99
N GLN A 24 20.15 6.97 11.32
CA GLN A 24 20.92 7.98 10.59
C GLN A 24 22.26 7.45 10.11
N HIS A 25 22.65 7.83 8.88
CA HIS A 25 23.97 7.53 8.35
C HIS A 25 25.08 8.08 9.25
N LYS A 26 26.19 7.33 9.35
CA LYS A 26 27.34 7.62 10.24
C LYS A 26 27.07 7.52 11.75
N LYS A 27 25.86 7.14 12.17
CA LYS A 27 25.55 6.89 13.56
C LYS A 27 25.26 5.41 13.80
N ASP A 28 24.19 4.91 13.23
CA ASP A 28 23.68 3.56 13.42
C ASP A 28 23.36 2.83 12.09
N LEU A 29 23.27 3.56 10.98
CA LEU A 29 23.08 2.97 9.65
C LEU A 29 24.38 2.39 9.13
N LEU A 30 24.37 1.07 8.87
CA LEU A 30 25.50 0.34 8.28
C LEU A 30 25.42 0.27 6.76
N GLY A 31 24.21 0.25 6.22
CA GLY A 31 23.94 0.24 4.80
C GLY A 31 22.45 0.20 4.52
N TYR A 32 22.06 0.61 3.32
CA TYR A 32 20.68 0.53 2.86
C TYR A 32 20.61 0.19 1.38
N GLU A 33 19.50 -0.39 0.99
CA GLU A 33 19.12 -0.68 -0.39
C GLU A 33 17.68 -0.23 -0.58
N ALA A 34 17.43 0.70 -1.48
CA ALA A 34 16.08 1.17 -1.80
C ALA A 34 15.66 0.62 -3.17
N THR A 35 14.50 -0.02 -3.22
CA THR A 35 13.85 -0.48 -4.45
C THR A 35 12.56 0.29 -4.61
N ILE A 36 12.40 0.96 -5.75
CA ILE A 36 11.19 1.70 -6.10
C ILE A 36 10.57 0.99 -7.30
N ASP A 37 9.35 0.50 -7.13
CA ASP A 37 8.57 -0.11 -8.20
C ASP A 37 7.47 0.85 -8.65
N GLU A 38 7.60 1.36 -9.85
CA GLU A 38 6.61 2.25 -10.48
C GLU A 38 5.66 1.51 -11.44
N SER A 39 5.81 0.22 -11.61
CA SER A 39 5.02 -0.56 -12.57
C SER A 39 3.53 -0.61 -12.22
N THR A 40 3.22 -0.51 -10.93
CA THR A 40 1.85 -0.55 -10.40
C THR A 40 1.20 0.81 -10.30
N VAL A 41 1.96 1.90 -10.44
CA VAL A 41 1.46 3.28 -10.31
C VAL A 41 0.40 3.58 -11.36
N VAL A 42 -0.71 4.13 -10.91
CA VAL A 42 -1.82 4.60 -11.73
C VAL A 42 -2.14 6.04 -11.37
N THR A 43 -2.06 6.94 -12.34
CA THR A 43 -2.31 8.37 -12.12
C THR A 43 -3.62 8.84 -12.74
N ARG A 44 -4.29 7.99 -13.54
CA ARG A 44 -5.59 8.28 -14.15
C ARG A 44 -6.46 7.04 -14.13
N ILE A 45 -7.65 7.14 -13.57
CA ILE A 45 -8.62 6.04 -13.50
C ILE A 45 -9.78 6.34 -14.44
N MET A 46 -10.20 5.32 -15.21
CA MET A 46 -11.48 5.29 -15.90
C MET A 46 -12.43 4.39 -15.11
N PRO A 47 -13.27 4.95 -14.24
CA PRO A 47 -14.24 4.15 -13.50
C PRO A 47 -15.39 3.72 -14.41
N ILE A 48 -15.75 2.44 -14.36
CA ILE A 48 -16.87 1.88 -15.09
C ILE A 48 -17.81 1.21 -14.09
N GLY A 49 -19.06 1.63 -14.06
CA GLY A 49 -20.11 0.99 -13.29
C GLY A 49 -20.73 -0.19 -13.99
N PHE A 50 -21.81 -0.72 -13.41
CA PHE A 50 -22.59 -1.83 -13.96
C PHE A 50 -23.03 -1.54 -15.40
N ASP A 51 -23.03 -2.58 -16.24
CA ASP A 51 -23.39 -2.53 -17.66
C ASP A 51 -22.64 -1.44 -18.47
N GLY A 52 -21.39 -1.16 -18.07
CA GLY A 52 -20.55 -0.21 -18.78
C GLY A 52 -20.85 1.27 -18.53
N LEU A 53 -21.56 1.59 -17.45
CA LEU A 53 -21.83 2.97 -17.04
C LEU A 53 -20.53 3.76 -16.91
N LYS A 54 -20.39 4.85 -17.65
CA LYS A 54 -19.20 5.73 -17.65
C LYS A 54 -19.56 7.11 -17.20
N LEU A 55 -18.60 7.76 -16.54
CA LEU A 55 -18.73 9.18 -16.22
C LEU A 55 -18.75 10.05 -17.48
N PRO A 56 -19.43 11.21 -17.47
CA PRO A 56 -19.37 12.16 -18.59
C PRO A 56 -17.97 12.66 -18.90
N GLU A 57 -17.12 12.86 -17.86
CA GLU A 57 -15.71 13.25 -17.97
C GLU A 57 -14.77 12.10 -18.30
N LEU A 58 -15.25 10.86 -18.31
CA LEU A 58 -14.55 9.59 -18.56
C LEU A 58 -13.48 9.24 -17.53
N TYR A 59 -12.66 10.18 -17.09
CA TYR A 59 -11.49 9.94 -16.27
C TYR A 59 -11.53 10.73 -14.96
N ILE A 60 -10.91 10.15 -13.95
CA ILE A 60 -10.57 10.82 -12.69
C ILE A 60 -9.05 10.80 -12.55
N ASP A 61 -8.48 11.97 -12.35
CA ASP A 61 -7.05 12.17 -12.25
C ASP A 61 -6.61 12.24 -10.79
N SER A 62 -5.42 11.67 -10.52
CA SER A 62 -4.71 11.86 -9.27
C SER A 62 -4.17 13.28 -9.15
N PRO A 63 -4.00 13.82 -7.93
CA PRO A 63 -3.23 15.04 -7.69
C PRO A 63 -1.77 14.95 -8.14
N LEU A 64 -1.20 13.74 -8.23
CA LEU A 64 0.19 13.47 -8.62
C LEU A 64 0.36 13.19 -10.12
N ILE A 65 -0.66 13.44 -10.94
CA ILE A 65 -0.62 13.11 -12.36
C ILE A 65 0.41 13.93 -13.12
N ASP A 66 1.24 13.25 -13.93
CA ASP A 66 1.95 13.88 -15.03
C ASP A 66 1.07 13.84 -16.29
N LEU A 67 0.60 15.00 -16.72
CA LEU A 67 -0.26 15.13 -17.90
C LEU A 67 0.43 14.73 -19.21
N ASN A 68 1.78 14.75 -19.27
CA ASN A 68 2.53 14.32 -20.44
C ASN A 68 2.65 12.80 -20.53
N ASN A 69 2.55 12.11 -19.40
CA ASN A 69 2.67 10.65 -19.32
C ASN A 69 1.68 10.05 -18.30
N PRO A 70 0.36 10.16 -18.54
CA PRO A 70 -0.63 9.60 -17.61
C PRO A 70 -0.60 8.08 -17.64
N LYS A 71 -0.46 7.46 -16.47
CA LYS A 71 -0.59 6.00 -16.29
C LYS A 71 -2.06 5.68 -16.06
N ILE A 72 -2.73 5.11 -17.08
CA ILE A 72 -4.18 4.95 -17.11
C ILE A 72 -4.56 3.51 -16.72
N ARG A 73 -5.57 3.37 -15.87
CA ARG A 73 -6.20 2.07 -15.54
C ARG A 73 -7.71 2.17 -15.62
N VAL A 74 -8.35 1.11 -16.09
CA VAL A 74 -9.80 0.93 -16.04
C VAL A 74 -10.15 0.14 -14.80
N ILE A 75 -11.05 0.67 -13.97
CA ILE A 75 -11.54 -0.03 -12.77
C ILE A 75 -13.05 -0.18 -12.86
N LYS A 76 -13.54 -1.40 -12.69
CA LYS A 76 -14.96 -1.73 -12.72
C LYS A 76 -15.54 -1.75 -11.31
N TYR A 77 -16.67 -1.11 -11.14
CA TYR A 77 -17.47 -1.04 -9.92
C TYR A 77 -18.86 -1.59 -10.23
N ASP A 78 -18.99 -2.91 -10.30
CA ASP A 78 -20.21 -3.60 -10.70
C ASP A 78 -21.37 -3.44 -9.69
N ASP A 79 -21.06 -2.94 -8.49
CA ASP A 79 -22.00 -2.56 -7.44
C ASP A 79 -22.70 -1.22 -7.72
N VAL A 80 -22.19 -0.40 -8.65
CA VAL A 80 -22.76 0.88 -9.01
C VAL A 80 -23.66 0.74 -10.24
N LYS A 81 -24.97 0.53 -10.00
CA LYS A 81 -25.98 0.34 -11.02
C LYS A 81 -26.89 1.58 -11.13
N ALA A 82 -26.92 2.20 -12.29
CA ALA A 82 -27.75 3.37 -12.53
C ALA A 82 -29.15 2.99 -13.04
N ALA A 83 -30.17 3.67 -12.58
CA ALA A 83 -31.56 3.54 -13.03
C ALA A 83 -31.73 4.15 -14.44
N THR A 84 -31.30 3.41 -15.47
CA THR A 84 -31.37 3.81 -16.89
C THR A 84 -31.93 2.68 -17.77
N GLY A 85 -32.66 3.04 -18.81
CA GLY A 85 -33.16 2.09 -19.78
C GLY A 85 -33.96 0.94 -19.15
N MET A 86 -33.53 -0.29 -19.36
CA MET A 86 -34.19 -1.49 -18.82
C MET A 86 -34.02 -1.64 -17.29
N TYR A 87 -33.13 -0.90 -16.68
CA TYR A 87 -32.85 -0.95 -15.22
C TYR A 87 -33.54 0.17 -14.44
N ALA A 88 -34.45 0.95 -15.08
CA ALA A 88 -35.09 2.09 -14.45
C ALA A 88 -36.00 1.72 -13.27
N GLU A 89 -36.55 0.50 -13.25
CA GLU A 89 -37.46 -0.01 -12.20
C GLU A 89 -36.80 -1.07 -11.30
N ASP A 90 -35.50 -1.31 -11.44
CA ASP A 90 -34.78 -2.28 -10.61
C ASP A 90 -34.61 -1.73 -9.18
N GLU A 91 -34.90 -2.55 -8.18
CA GLU A 91 -34.78 -2.19 -6.76
C GLU A 91 -33.36 -1.79 -6.34
N ASP A 92 -32.35 -2.36 -7.00
CA ASP A 92 -30.92 -2.10 -6.71
C ASP A 92 -30.34 -0.92 -7.54
N ALA A 93 -31.15 -0.34 -8.44
CA ALA A 93 -30.69 0.75 -9.28
C ALA A 93 -30.89 2.11 -8.59
N ILE A 94 -29.85 2.92 -8.63
CA ILE A 94 -29.83 4.25 -8.02
C ILE A 94 -29.96 5.34 -9.10
N PRO A 95 -30.43 6.56 -8.75
CA PRO A 95 -30.46 7.68 -9.70
C PRO A 95 -29.10 7.89 -10.37
N VAL A 96 -29.08 8.20 -11.67
CA VAL A 96 -27.85 8.38 -12.45
C VAL A 96 -26.87 9.38 -11.80
N THR A 97 -27.42 10.45 -11.23
CA THR A 97 -26.62 11.48 -10.54
C THR A 97 -25.90 10.92 -9.32
N GLU A 98 -26.55 10.05 -8.57
CA GLU A 98 -25.96 9.38 -7.40
C GLU A 98 -24.96 8.33 -7.84
N ALA A 99 -25.24 7.56 -8.89
CA ALA A 99 -24.30 6.60 -9.46
C ALA A 99 -22.99 7.29 -9.92
N TYR A 100 -23.08 8.44 -10.58
CA TYR A 100 -21.91 9.22 -10.94
C TYR A 100 -21.17 9.76 -9.71
N ALA A 101 -21.87 10.17 -8.67
CA ALA A 101 -21.23 10.63 -7.43
C ALA A 101 -20.47 9.50 -6.73
N LEU A 102 -21.03 8.28 -6.72
CA LEU A 102 -20.37 7.09 -6.17
C LEU A 102 -19.14 6.69 -6.97
N LEU A 103 -19.24 6.65 -8.30
CA LEU A 103 -18.08 6.34 -9.16
C LEU A 103 -16.93 7.33 -8.94
N ARG A 104 -17.24 8.64 -8.81
CA ARG A 104 -16.24 9.66 -8.48
C ARG A 104 -15.62 9.45 -7.12
N LYS A 105 -16.45 9.08 -6.13
CA LYS A 105 -16.01 8.83 -4.77
C LYS A 105 -15.05 7.63 -4.74
N TYR A 106 -15.45 6.50 -5.30
CA TYR A 106 -14.64 5.28 -5.34
C TYR A 106 -13.31 5.50 -6.06
N ALA A 107 -13.34 6.14 -7.24
CA ALA A 107 -12.11 6.44 -7.97
C ALA A 107 -11.16 7.39 -7.21
N LYS A 108 -11.69 8.32 -6.41
CA LYS A 108 -10.86 9.17 -5.53
C LYS A 108 -10.32 8.41 -4.33
N GLU A 109 -11.08 7.48 -3.79
CA GLU A 109 -10.65 6.62 -2.69
C GLU A 109 -9.46 5.74 -3.09
N GLU A 110 -9.37 5.30 -4.36
CA GLU A 110 -8.21 4.59 -4.87
C GLU A 110 -6.90 5.40 -4.74
N PHE A 111 -6.96 6.71 -4.87
CA PHE A 111 -5.80 7.57 -4.68
C PHE A 111 -5.56 7.94 -3.22
N THR A 112 -6.62 8.20 -2.44
CA THR A 112 -6.47 8.73 -1.08
C THR A 112 -6.34 7.66 0.00
N VAL A 113 -6.87 6.46 -0.24
CA VAL A 113 -6.88 5.35 0.72
C VAL A 113 -5.94 4.24 0.29
N ASN A 114 -5.98 3.88 -1.00
CA ASN A 114 -5.18 2.79 -1.54
C ASN A 114 -3.83 3.26 -2.09
N HIS A 115 -3.60 4.58 -2.18
CA HIS A 115 -2.34 5.19 -2.64
C HIS A 115 -1.87 4.63 -3.99
N LEU A 116 -2.82 4.40 -4.91
CA LEU A 116 -2.56 3.76 -6.21
C LEU A 116 -1.65 4.61 -7.11
N ASP A 117 -1.54 5.89 -6.84
CA ASP A 117 -0.71 6.88 -7.54
C ASP A 117 0.70 7.04 -6.97
N GLU A 118 1.01 6.31 -5.90
CA GLU A 118 2.33 6.30 -5.28
C GLU A 118 3.10 5.03 -5.66
N PRO A 119 4.43 5.13 -5.94
CA PRO A 119 5.23 3.96 -6.22
C PRO A 119 5.42 3.10 -4.97
N GLU A 120 5.46 1.80 -5.17
CA GLU A 120 5.79 0.87 -4.10
C GLU A 120 7.28 1.00 -3.76
N THR A 121 7.57 1.44 -2.54
CA THR A 121 8.94 1.64 -2.08
C THR A 121 9.27 0.63 -0.99
N THR A 122 10.29 -0.18 -1.26
CA THR A 122 10.86 -1.13 -0.29
C THR A 122 12.27 -0.72 0.04
N VAL A 123 12.55 -0.53 1.32
CA VAL A 123 13.90 -0.16 1.80
C VAL A 123 14.41 -1.23 2.74
N ARG A 124 15.52 -1.87 2.37
CA ARG A 124 16.26 -2.75 3.27
C ARG A 124 17.31 -1.95 3.99
N VAL A 125 17.32 -2.06 5.29
CA VAL A 125 18.24 -1.30 6.15
C VAL A 125 19.00 -2.26 7.04
N ASN A 126 20.33 -2.14 7.00
CA ASN A 126 21.20 -2.78 7.96
C ASN A 126 21.68 -1.72 8.96
N PHE A 127 21.41 -1.92 10.23
CA PHE A 127 21.81 -0.99 11.25
C PHE A 127 22.39 -1.68 12.49
N ALA A 128 23.27 -0.97 13.20
CA ALA A 128 23.81 -1.42 14.46
C ALA A 128 22.81 -1.14 15.57
N SER A 129 22.39 -2.16 16.29
CA SER A 129 21.53 -1.99 17.46
C SER A 129 22.35 -1.45 18.63
N LEU A 130 22.24 -0.15 18.88
CA LEU A 130 23.01 0.54 19.92
C LEU A 130 22.45 0.35 21.34
N HIS A 131 21.23 -0.19 21.47
CA HIS A 131 20.57 -0.31 22.79
C HIS A 131 21.32 -1.20 23.79
N ASN A 132 22.20 -2.09 23.32
CA ASN A 132 23.01 -2.96 24.18
C ASN A 132 24.36 -2.37 24.57
N THR A 133 24.68 -1.15 24.11
CA THR A 133 25.94 -0.48 24.47
C THR A 133 25.81 0.26 25.80
N LYS A 134 26.92 0.31 26.57
CA LYS A 134 26.91 0.94 27.89
C LYS A 134 26.58 2.45 27.83
N GLU A 135 26.89 3.09 26.71
CA GLU A 135 26.74 4.52 26.49
C GLU A 135 25.28 4.94 26.23
N TYR A 136 24.44 4.03 25.72
CA TYR A 136 23.06 4.33 25.32
C TYR A 136 22.01 3.65 26.21
N LYS A 137 22.41 3.08 27.36
CA LYS A 137 21.47 2.40 28.28
C LYS A 137 20.29 3.26 28.73
N GLU A 138 20.50 4.56 28.91
CA GLU A 138 19.45 5.50 29.33
C GLU A 138 18.43 5.79 28.21
N PHE A 139 18.80 5.55 26.93
CA PHE A 139 17.97 5.75 25.76
C PHE A 139 17.50 4.42 25.12
N SER A 140 17.77 3.31 25.79
CA SER A 140 17.49 1.95 25.24
C SER A 140 16.03 1.72 24.89
N GLN A 141 15.09 2.34 25.59
CA GLN A 141 13.64 2.23 25.31
C GLN A 141 13.22 2.90 24.01
N LEU A 142 13.95 3.94 23.56
CA LEU A 142 13.67 4.65 22.32
C LEU A 142 14.21 3.92 21.08
N GLN A 143 15.10 2.94 21.26
CA GLN A 143 15.73 2.20 20.17
C GLN A 143 15.21 0.76 20.04
N GLU A 144 14.28 0.33 20.88
CA GLU A 144 13.61 -0.96 20.72
C GLU A 144 12.58 -0.87 19.59
N ILE A 145 12.94 -1.39 18.44
CA ILE A 145 12.05 -1.44 17.25
C ILE A 145 11.28 -2.74 17.29
N LYS A 146 9.97 -2.67 17.06
CA LYS A 146 9.08 -3.84 16.93
C LYS A 146 8.46 -3.86 15.54
N GLN A 147 8.07 -5.05 15.11
CA GLN A 147 7.35 -5.21 13.84
C GLN A 147 6.12 -4.28 13.80
N GLY A 148 5.97 -3.55 12.70
CA GLY A 148 4.92 -2.58 12.50
C GLY A 148 5.25 -1.16 12.97
N ASP A 149 6.33 -0.96 13.76
CA ASP A 149 6.73 0.38 14.21
C ASP A 149 7.15 1.26 13.03
N VAL A 150 6.88 2.55 13.16
CA VAL A 150 7.32 3.56 12.21
C VAL A 150 8.78 3.92 12.50
N VAL A 151 9.58 3.90 11.45
CA VAL A 151 11.02 4.19 11.52
C VAL A 151 11.35 5.26 10.49
N LYS A 152 12.08 6.27 10.93
CA LYS A 152 12.63 7.30 10.06
C LYS A 152 14.08 6.96 9.73
N VAL A 153 14.42 6.88 8.44
CA VAL A 153 15.78 6.64 7.96
C VAL A 153 16.26 7.87 7.22
N SER A 154 17.44 8.38 7.55
CA SER A 154 17.99 9.53 6.86
C SER A 154 19.47 9.33 6.48
N VAL A 155 19.79 9.74 5.26
CA VAL A 155 21.14 9.86 4.72
C VAL A 155 21.31 11.31 4.23
N PRO A 156 21.65 12.25 5.13
CA PRO A 156 21.67 13.68 4.81
C PRO A 156 22.60 14.05 3.65
N GLU A 157 23.68 13.27 3.48
CA GLU A 157 24.69 13.50 2.43
C GLU A 157 24.14 13.24 1.03
N GLU A 158 23.16 12.35 0.91
CA GLU A 158 22.49 12.01 -0.34
C GLU A 158 21.11 12.70 -0.48
N GLY A 159 20.73 13.50 0.53
CA GLY A 159 19.41 14.13 0.59
C GLY A 159 18.27 13.11 0.74
N PHE A 160 18.59 11.88 1.17
CA PHE A 160 17.61 10.81 1.30
C PHE A 160 17.03 10.81 2.71
N GLU A 161 15.71 10.89 2.78
CA GLU A 161 14.94 10.73 4.00
C GLU A 161 13.65 9.97 3.70
N ILE A 162 13.41 8.90 4.43
CA ILE A 162 12.19 8.10 4.31
C ILE A 162 11.63 7.80 5.70
N THR A 163 10.32 7.91 5.83
CA THR A 163 9.58 7.43 7.00
C THR A 163 8.74 6.25 6.55
N SER A 164 8.99 5.09 7.14
CA SER A 164 8.34 3.86 6.70
C SER A 164 8.14 2.91 7.87
N ARG A 165 7.35 1.86 7.67
CA ARG A 165 7.06 0.86 8.70
C ARG A 165 8.00 -0.33 8.60
N LEU A 166 8.36 -0.91 9.76
CA LEU A 166 9.10 -2.17 9.81
C LEU A 166 8.18 -3.34 9.44
N VAL A 167 8.37 -3.87 8.23
CA VAL A 167 7.56 -4.96 7.68
C VAL A 167 8.15 -6.31 8.08
N ALA A 168 9.46 -6.47 7.95
CA ALA A 168 10.15 -7.70 8.26
C ALA A 168 11.52 -7.44 8.91
N PHE A 169 11.96 -8.39 9.71
CA PHE A 169 13.31 -8.37 10.29
C PHE A 169 13.87 -9.77 10.41
N THR A 170 15.19 -9.85 10.42
CA THR A 170 15.93 -11.07 10.77
C THR A 170 16.66 -10.80 12.09
N SER A 171 16.49 -11.71 13.05
CA SER A 171 17.15 -11.61 14.35
C SER A 171 17.91 -12.87 14.68
N ASP A 172 18.97 -12.74 15.49
CA ASP A 172 19.67 -13.87 16.04
C ASP A 172 18.89 -14.43 17.26
N PRO A 173 18.44 -15.69 17.24
CA PRO A 173 17.69 -16.26 18.36
C PRO A 173 18.48 -16.36 19.66
N LEU A 174 19.82 -16.30 19.59
CA LEU A 174 20.70 -16.33 20.75
C LEU A 174 20.95 -14.93 21.34
N GLN A 175 20.65 -13.87 20.58
CA GLN A 175 20.81 -12.48 21.00
C GLN A 175 19.46 -11.78 20.90
N LEU A 176 18.74 -11.75 22.01
CA LEU A 176 17.44 -11.06 22.11
C LEU A 176 17.59 -9.60 21.69
N ASN A 177 16.72 -9.14 20.81
CA ASN A 177 16.67 -7.77 20.29
C ASN A 177 17.86 -7.35 19.41
N HIS A 178 18.62 -8.29 18.87
CA HIS A 178 19.65 -8.02 17.88
C HIS A 178 19.11 -8.31 16.48
N TYR A 179 18.80 -7.25 15.73
CA TYR A 179 18.38 -7.36 14.34
C TYR A 179 19.58 -7.32 13.41
N THR A 180 19.72 -8.34 12.57
CA THR A 180 20.81 -8.43 11.58
C THR A 180 20.42 -7.75 10.26
N SER A 181 19.14 -7.74 9.94
CA SER A 181 18.59 -7.05 8.77
C SER A 181 17.14 -6.67 9.02
N THR A 182 16.74 -5.53 8.50
CA THR A 182 15.37 -5.04 8.58
C THR A 182 14.89 -4.60 7.20
N THR A 183 13.60 -4.85 6.94
CA THR A 183 12.93 -4.39 5.73
C THR A 183 11.85 -3.40 6.12
N LEU A 184 11.95 -2.21 5.58
CA LEU A 184 10.96 -1.15 5.72
C LEU A 184 10.17 -1.06 4.43
N GLY A 185 8.88 -0.83 4.51
CA GLY A 185 7.99 -0.68 3.35
C GLY A 185 6.87 0.29 3.65
N ASN A 186 6.41 1.01 2.64
CA ASN A 186 5.21 1.83 2.73
C ASN A 186 3.94 1.00 2.47
N HIS A 187 4.07 -0.15 1.83
CA HIS A 187 2.96 -1.05 1.56
C HIS A 187 2.83 -2.09 2.67
N VAL A 188 1.78 -1.97 3.46
CA VAL A 188 1.30 -3.07 4.30
C VAL A 188 0.47 -3.95 3.39
N PHE A 189 0.89 -5.19 3.16
CA PHE A 189 0.06 -6.17 2.49
C PHE A 189 -1.27 -6.29 3.27
N GLU A 190 -2.29 -5.59 2.83
CA GLU A 190 -3.64 -5.85 3.30
C GLU A 190 -4.10 -7.16 2.67
N PHE A 191 -4.49 -8.10 3.52
CA PHE A 191 -5.05 -9.39 3.08
C PHE A 191 -6.34 -9.23 2.25
N THR A 192 -6.88 -8.01 2.22
CA THR A 192 -8.07 -7.64 1.44
C THR A 192 -7.79 -7.40 -0.05
N SER A 193 -6.54 -7.11 -0.45
CA SER A 193 -6.19 -6.98 -1.87
C SER A 193 -6.17 -8.32 -2.60
N SER A 194 -5.99 -9.42 -1.87
CA SER A 194 -6.00 -10.78 -2.41
C SER A 194 -7.32 -11.20 -3.07
N SER A 195 -8.46 -10.62 -2.66
CA SER A 195 -9.76 -10.93 -3.28
C SER A 195 -9.96 -10.19 -4.61
N ASN A 196 -9.40 -8.98 -4.74
CA ASN A 196 -9.46 -8.21 -5.98
C ASN A 196 -8.50 -8.75 -7.03
N ASP A 197 -7.29 -9.19 -6.62
CA ASP A 197 -6.33 -9.83 -7.52
C ASP A 197 -6.88 -11.16 -8.06
N THR A 198 -7.61 -11.92 -7.25
CA THR A 198 -8.25 -13.16 -7.71
C THR A 198 -9.33 -12.87 -8.75
N THR A 199 -10.01 -11.74 -8.65
CA THR A 199 -11.02 -11.31 -9.62
C THR A 199 -10.37 -10.80 -10.91
N MET A 200 -9.24 -10.11 -10.84
CA MET A 200 -8.46 -9.69 -12.01
C MET A 200 -7.89 -10.89 -12.77
N VAL A 201 -7.27 -11.84 -12.10
CA VAL A 201 -6.76 -13.07 -12.71
C VAL A 201 -7.89 -13.91 -13.33
N ARG A 202 -9.06 -13.94 -12.70
CA ARG A 202 -10.24 -14.63 -13.24
C ARG A 202 -10.74 -13.98 -14.53
N ASN A 203 -10.78 -12.66 -14.58
CA ASN A 203 -11.20 -11.90 -15.77
C ASN A 203 -10.18 -12.01 -16.91
N GLU A 204 -8.87 -12.03 -16.63
CA GLU A 204 -7.83 -12.29 -17.63
C GLU A 204 -7.90 -13.71 -18.18
N VAL A 205 -8.15 -14.71 -17.34
CA VAL A 205 -8.31 -16.10 -17.76
C VAL A 205 -9.57 -16.29 -18.59
N GLU A 206 -10.67 -15.59 -18.30
CA GLU A 206 -11.87 -15.61 -19.14
C GLU A 206 -11.66 -14.95 -20.49
N GLN A 207 -10.99 -13.80 -20.55
CA GLN A 207 -10.63 -13.12 -21.81
C GLN A 207 -9.69 -13.98 -22.69
N LEU A 208 -8.72 -14.66 -22.06
CA LEU A 208 -7.85 -15.59 -22.78
C LEU A 208 -8.61 -16.82 -23.30
N ARG A 209 -9.61 -17.32 -22.59
CA ARG A 209 -10.47 -18.40 -23.06
C ARG A 209 -11.31 -18.00 -24.28
N GLU A 210 -11.87 -16.80 -24.28
CA GLU A 210 -12.66 -16.31 -25.41
C GLU A 210 -11.80 -16.06 -26.66
N SER A 211 -10.53 -15.66 -26.48
CA SER A 211 -9.59 -15.41 -27.58
C SER A 211 -9.04 -16.69 -28.24
N VAL A 212 -9.16 -17.84 -27.58
CA VAL A 212 -8.67 -19.15 -28.09
C VAL A 212 -9.77 -19.95 -28.81
N VAL A 213 -11.03 -19.54 -28.68
CA VAL A 213 -12.21 -20.24 -29.31
C VAL A 213 -12.65 -19.59 -30.60
N THR A 214 -11.96 -18.55 -31.06
CA THR A 214 -12.13 -17.96 -32.43
C THR A 214 -10.96 -18.35 -33.31
#